data_212154f9c5dc60b59662ddc01bdcc841
#
_entry.id   212154f9c5dc60b59662ddc01bdcc841
#
_cell.length_a   1.000
_cell.length_b   1.000
_cell.length_c   1.000
_cell.angle_alpha   90.00
_cell.angle_beta   90.00
_cell.angle_gamma   90.00
#
_symmetry.space_group_name_H-M   'P 1'
#
loop_
_entity.id
_entity.type
_entity.pdbx_description
1 polymer ?
#
loop_
_entity_poly.entity_id
_entity_poly.type
_entity_poly.pdbx_seq_one_letter_code
_entity_poly.pdbx_strand_id
1 'polypeptide(L)'
;AYFPDAKVSVLSNATFINRPAVFDALNRVDNNILKLDTVDEEYIRTVDRPNGRYDLNGTVGLLKAFKGNCIVQTMFMKGKYKGKDVDNTSDKYVLPWLKVVKDIAPRQVMIYTIDRETPDQDLQKATHEELDRIVALLTKEGLSASASY
;
A
#
# COMPACT_ATOMS: atom_id res chain seq x y z
N ALA A 1 24.72 -19.78 0.04
CA ALA A 1 23.35 -19.84 0.54
C ALA A 1 22.81 -21.26 0.41
N TYR A 2 22.05 -21.72 1.43
CA TYR A 2 21.47 -23.07 1.45
C TYR A 2 20.37 -23.26 0.38
N PHE A 3 19.76 -22.17 -0.08
CA PHE A 3 18.67 -22.18 -1.06
C PHE A 3 18.93 -21.12 -2.14
N PRO A 4 19.80 -21.42 -3.12
CA PRO A 4 20.19 -20.43 -4.14
C PRO A 4 19.01 -19.97 -5.03
N ASP A 5 17.98 -20.81 -5.16
CA ASP A 5 16.78 -20.50 -5.96
C ASP A 5 15.68 -19.82 -5.14
N ALA A 6 15.85 -19.68 -3.82
CA ALA A 6 14.88 -19.02 -2.96
C ALA A 6 14.92 -17.51 -3.17
N LYS A 7 13.73 -16.90 -3.23
CA LYS A 7 13.56 -15.45 -3.35
C LYS A 7 13.34 -14.81 -1.98
N VAL A 8 13.97 -13.67 -1.76
CA VAL A 8 13.79 -12.88 -0.54
C VAL A 8 12.72 -11.83 -0.79
N SER A 9 11.67 -11.87 0.00
CA SER A 9 10.60 -10.86 0.00
C SER A 9 10.63 -10.09 1.31
N VAL A 10 10.62 -8.77 1.25
CA VAL A 10 10.54 -7.91 2.42
C VAL A 10 9.29 -7.06 2.32
N LEU A 11 8.43 -7.18 3.34
CA LEU A 11 7.24 -6.34 3.50
C LEU A 11 7.54 -5.26 4.54
N SER A 12 7.38 -4.02 4.15
CA SER A 12 7.67 -2.86 4.99
C SER A 12 6.54 -1.83 4.92
N ASN A 13 6.29 -1.15 6.03
CA ASN A 13 5.39 0.00 6.07
C ASN A 13 6.02 1.29 5.53
N ALA A 14 7.20 1.20 4.96
CA ALA A 14 7.95 2.31 4.37
C ALA A 14 8.37 3.42 5.36
N THR A 15 8.27 3.20 6.67
CA THR A 15 8.58 4.22 7.68
C THR A 15 10.06 4.65 7.67
N PHE A 16 10.97 3.72 7.38
CA PHE A 16 12.42 3.94 7.46
C PHE A 16 13.13 4.00 6.11
N ILE A 17 12.40 4.08 5.00
CA ILE A 17 13.02 4.12 3.66
C ILE A 17 13.82 5.40 3.42
N ASN A 18 13.67 6.42 4.24
CA ASN A 18 14.50 7.62 4.23
C ASN A 18 15.93 7.39 4.74
N ARG A 19 16.21 6.22 5.33
CA ARG A 19 17.56 5.84 5.76
C ARG A 19 18.28 5.21 4.56
N PRO A 20 19.43 5.74 4.12
CA PRO A 20 20.13 5.22 2.93
C PRO A 20 20.46 3.73 2.99
N ALA A 21 20.86 3.23 4.16
CA ALA A 21 21.16 1.80 4.33
C ALA A 21 19.92 0.91 4.13
N VAL A 22 18.74 1.36 4.61
CA VAL A 22 17.46 0.65 4.44
C VAL A 22 17.05 0.69 2.97
N PHE A 23 17.13 1.84 2.34
CA PHE A 23 16.80 2.02 0.91
C PHE A 23 17.67 1.10 0.04
N ASP A 24 18.98 1.09 0.26
CA ASP A 24 19.91 0.26 -0.50
C ASP A 24 19.64 -1.24 -0.27
N ALA A 25 19.37 -1.65 0.96
CA ALA A 25 19.05 -3.04 1.28
C ALA A 25 17.76 -3.50 0.58
N LEU A 26 16.72 -2.67 0.55
CA LEU A 26 15.46 -2.97 -0.13
C LEU A 26 15.62 -3.07 -1.64
N ASN A 27 16.54 -2.33 -2.24
CA ASN A 27 16.86 -2.47 -3.66
C ASN A 27 17.56 -3.79 -4.03
N ARG A 28 18.11 -4.50 -3.06
CA ARG A 28 18.84 -5.77 -3.27
C ARG A 28 17.98 -7.00 -3.07
N VAL A 29 16.83 -6.90 -2.41
CA VAL A 29 15.94 -8.04 -2.23
C VAL A 29 15.14 -8.31 -3.51
N ASP A 30 14.66 -9.55 -3.65
CA ASP A 30 13.90 -9.95 -4.85
C ASP A 30 12.55 -9.26 -4.93
N ASN A 31 11.84 -9.19 -3.81
CA ASN A 31 10.54 -8.54 -3.72
C ASN A 31 10.54 -7.49 -2.60
N ASN A 32 10.67 -6.24 -3.00
CA ASN A 32 10.56 -5.09 -2.13
C ASN A 32 9.09 -4.65 -2.10
N ILE A 33 8.37 -5.03 -1.05
CA ILE A 33 6.94 -4.77 -0.89
C ILE A 33 6.75 -3.63 0.10
N LEU A 34 6.21 -2.52 -0.38
CA LEU A 34 6.06 -1.30 0.40
C LEU A 34 4.59 -0.92 0.55
N LYS A 35 4.18 -0.70 1.78
CA LYS A 35 2.81 -0.39 2.13
C LYS A 35 2.48 1.07 1.86
N LEU A 36 1.37 1.31 1.13
CA LEU A 36 0.81 2.64 0.89
C LEU A 36 -0.72 2.52 0.83
N ASP A 37 -1.36 2.60 1.98
CA ASP A 37 -2.81 2.37 2.10
C ASP A 37 -3.64 3.53 1.57
N THR A 38 -3.10 4.73 1.64
CA THR A 38 -3.78 5.96 1.18
C THR A 38 -2.77 7.07 0.99
N VAL A 39 -3.19 8.13 0.31
CA VAL A 39 -2.47 9.40 0.21
C VAL A 39 -3.21 10.53 0.92
N ASP A 40 -4.20 10.22 1.72
CA ASP A 40 -4.92 11.16 2.56
C ASP A 40 -4.27 11.22 3.94
N GLU A 41 -3.76 12.38 4.32
CA GLU A 41 -3.01 12.55 5.57
C GLU A 41 -3.88 12.35 6.82
N GLU A 42 -5.14 12.76 6.77
CA GLU A 42 -6.05 12.57 7.90
C GLU A 42 -6.34 11.08 8.12
N TYR A 43 -6.55 10.34 7.03
CA TYR A 43 -6.71 8.90 7.08
C TYR A 43 -5.48 8.22 7.66
N ILE A 44 -4.29 8.60 7.21
CA ILE A 44 -3.01 8.06 7.72
C ILE A 44 -2.90 8.26 9.24
N ARG A 45 -3.21 9.44 9.73
CA ARG A 45 -3.16 9.72 11.18
C ARG A 45 -4.17 8.90 11.97
N THR A 46 -5.32 8.61 11.39
CA THR A 46 -6.41 7.89 12.05
C THR A 46 -6.17 6.38 12.07
N VAL A 47 -5.72 5.81 10.96
CA VAL A 47 -5.64 4.36 10.74
C VAL A 47 -4.24 3.82 10.95
N ASP A 48 -3.26 4.40 10.28
CA ASP A 48 -1.89 3.89 10.30
C ASP A 48 -1.11 4.31 11.56
N ARG A 49 -1.53 5.38 12.23
CA ARG A 49 -0.97 5.90 13.48
C ARG A 49 0.56 5.88 13.53
N PRO A 50 1.23 6.57 12.62
CA PRO A 50 2.68 6.58 12.59
C PRO A 50 3.24 7.17 13.90
N ASN A 51 4.32 6.57 14.40
CA ASN A 51 5.07 7.12 15.52
C ASN A 51 5.84 8.37 15.04
N GLY A 52 5.44 9.54 15.52
CA GLY A 52 6.07 10.79 15.17
C GLY A 52 5.47 11.43 13.90
N ARG A 53 6.23 12.37 13.33
CA ARG A 53 5.80 13.10 12.14
C ARG A 53 5.94 12.23 10.89
N TYR A 54 4.82 12.02 10.21
CA TYR A 54 4.80 11.33 8.93
C TYR A 54 4.90 12.35 7.78
N ASP A 55 5.87 12.16 6.90
CA ASP A 55 6.06 12.97 5.70
C ASP A 55 5.60 12.18 4.47
N LEU A 56 4.36 12.38 4.07
CA LEU A 56 3.77 11.70 2.92
C LEU A 56 4.53 12.03 1.62
N ASN A 57 4.82 13.30 1.38
CA ASN A 57 5.48 13.74 0.16
C ASN A 57 6.91 13.19 0.07
N GLY A 58 7.65 13.20 1.16
CA GLY A 58 8.97 12.60 1.23
C GLY A 58 8.94 11.08 1.01
N THR A 59 7.98 10.39 1.60
CA THR A 59 7.79 8.95 1.40
C THR A 59 7.47 8.63 -0.05
N VAL A 60 6.54 9.34 -0.67
CA VAL A 60 6.20 9.17 -2.09
C VAL A 60 7.41 9.44 -2.98
N GLY A 61 8.20 10.47 -2.69
CA GLY A 61 9.44 10.77 -3.41
C GLY A 61 10.44 9.61 -3.36
N LEU A 62 10.59 8.97 -2.19
CA LEU A 62 11.46 7.80 -2.04
C LEU A 62 10.90 6.56 -2.74
N LEU A 63 9.58 6.36 -2.72
CA LEU A 63 8.94 5.29 -3.50
C LEU A 63 9.21 5.45 -5.00
N LYS A 64 9.13 6.66 -5.52
CA LYS A 64 9.50 6.98 -6.91
C LYS A 64 10.99 6.72 -7.19
N ALA A 65 11.87 6.96 -6.22
CA ALA A 65 13.31 6.77 -6.34
C ALA A 65 13.72 5.31 -6.52
N PHE A 66 12.87 4.34 -6.19
CA PHE A 66 13.09 2.93 -6.54
C PHE A 66 13.00 2.64 -8.04
N LYS A 67 12.51 3.57 -8.84
CA LYS A 67 12.42 3.46 -10.31
C LYS A 67 11.72 2.17 -10.78
N GLY A 68 10.63 1.81 -10.14
CA GLY A 68 9.86 0.61 -10.42
C GLY A 68 10.36 -0.66 -9.74
N ASN A 69 11.49 -0.64 -9.05
CA ASN A 69 11.98 -1.78 -8.28
C ASN A 69 11.28 -1.89 -6.92
N CYS A 70 9.97 -1.89 -6.96
CA CYS A 70 9.14 -2.06 -5.77
C CYS A 70 7.76 -2.63 -6.15
N ILE A 71 7.12 -3.20 -5.15
CA ILE A 71 5.72 -3.63 -5.21
C ILE A 71 4.98 -2.77 -4.19
N VAL A 72 3.92 -2.09 -4.61
CA VAL A 72 3.05 -1.34 -3.70
C VAL A 72 1.96 -2.28 -3.19
N GLN A 73 1.82 -2.35 -1.87
CA GLN A 73 0.75 -3.10 -1.22
C GLN A 73 -0.21 -2.14 -0.54
N THR A 74 -1.51 -2.34 -0.75
CA THR A 74 -2.54 -1.46 -0.20
C THR A 74 -3.70 -2.27 0.36
N MET A 75 -4.12 -1.92 1.59
CA MET A 75 -5.31 -2.47 2.22
C MET A 75 -6.50 -1.55 2.00
N PHE A 76 -7.58 -2.12 1.47
CA PHE A 76 -8.88 -1.44 1.36
C PHE A 76 -9.84 -2.05 2.37
N MET A 77 -10.53 -1.20 3.11
CA MET A 77 -11.51 -1.61 4.10
C MET A 77 -12.65 -0.60 4.20
N LYS A 78 -13.71 -1.00 4.88
CA LYS A 78 -14.91 -0.21 5.11
C LYS A 78 -15.23 -0.15 6.61
N GLY A 79 -16.24 0.62 6.94
CA GLY A 79 -16.75 0.70 8.30
C GLY A 79 -16.20 1.87 9.07
N LYS A 80 -16.17 1.71 10.40
CA LYS A 80 -15.75 2.77 11.32
C LYS A 80 -14.69 2.25 12.28
N TYR A 81 -13.77 3.14 12.62
CA TYR A 81 -12.79 2.91 13.66
C TYR A 81 -12.86 4.04 14.68
N LYS A 82 -13.17 3.70 15.94
CA LYS A 82 -13.39 4.68 17.01
C LYS A 82 -14.36 5.80 16.61
N GLY A 83 -15.45 5.42 15.95
CA GLY A 83 -16.51 6.34 15.51
C GLY A 83 -16.18 7.16 14.26
N LYS A 84 -14.99 7.01 13.68
CA LYS A 84 -14.59 7.67 12.42
C LYS A 84 -14.72 6.74 11.23
N ASP A 85 -15.25 7.26 10.13
CA ASP A 85 -15.32 6.54 8.87
C ASP A 85 -13.92 6.24 8.34
N VAL A 86 -13.62 4.96 8.09
CA VAL A 86 -12.35 4.49 7.56
C VAL A 86 -12.50 3.77 6.23
N ASP A 87 -13.61 3.98 5.53
CA ASP A 87 -13.84 3.47 4.18
C ASP A 87 -12.93 4.20 3.19
N ASN A 88 -11.92 3.51 2.66
CA ASN A 88 -11.03 4.03 1.64
C ASN A 88 -11.30 3.45 0.24
N THR A 89 -12.45 2.80 0.04
CA THR A 89 -12.83 2.19 -1.24
C THR A 89 -13.50 3.15 -2.22
N SER A 90 -13.92 4.33 -1.75
CA SER A 90 -14.57 5.34 -2.59
C SER A 90 -13.58 6.10 -3.47
N ASP A 91 -14.08 6.72 -4.52
CA ASP A 91 -13.28 7.51 -5.46
C ASP A 91 -12.52 8.66 -4.78
N LYS A 92 -13.06 9.21 -3.70
CA LYS A 92 -12.38 10.23 -2.88
C LYS A 92 -10.97 9.80 -2.46
N TYR A 93 -10.78 8.52 -2.11
CA TYR A 93 -9.50 7.96 -1.68
C TYR A 93 -8.77 7.23 -2.80
N VAL A 94 -9.51 6.50 -3.64
CA VAL A 94 -8.93 5.66 -4.69
C VAL A 94 -8.30 6.49 -5.80
N LEU A 95 -8.96 7.56 -6.27
CA LEU A 95 -8.44 8.32 -7.40
C LEU A 95 -7.14 9.09 -7.09
N PRO A 96 -7.00 9.81 -5.96
CA PRO A 96 -5.71 10.41 -5.59
C PRO A 96 -4.61 9.37 -5.37
N TRP A 97 -4.94 8.25 -4.73
CA TRP A 97 -4.03 7.13 -4.53
C TRP A 97 -3.57 6.53 -5.87
N LEU A 98 -4.49 6.28 -6.79
CA LEU A 98 -4.19 5.76 -8.13
C LEU A 98 -3.22 6.67 -8.89
N LYS A 99 -3.42 7.97 -8.81
CA LYS A 99 -2.53 8.95 -9.45
C LYS A 99 -1.11 8.86 -8.89
N VAL A 100 -0.96 8.77 -7.59
CA VAL A 100 0.34 8.64 -6.93
C VAL A 100 1.00 7.30 -7.26
N VAL A 101 0.25 6.20 -7.22
CA VAL A 101 0.76 4.87 -7.59
C VAL A 101 1.23 4.84 -9.05
N LYS A 102 0.50 5.47 -9.95
CA LYS A 102 0.91 5.63 -11.34
C LYS A 102 2.23 6.38 -11.48
N ASP A 103 2.41 7.45 -10.70
CA ASP A 103 3.65 8.22 -10.68
C ASP A 103 4.84 7.43 -10.10
N ILE A 104 4.58 6.58 -9.10
CA ILE A 104 5.58 5.66 -8.54
C ILE A 104 6.01 4.62 -9.57
N ALA A 105 5.07 4.20 -10.43
CA ALA A 105 5.28 3.18 -11.46
C ALA A 105 5.90 1.88 -10.91
N PRO A 106 5.32 1.27 -9.87
CA PRO A 106 5.83 0.02 -9.33
C PRO A 106 5.69 -1.10 -10.36
N ARG A 107 6.50 -2.15 -10.22
CA ARG A 107 6.38 -3.31 -11.11
C ARG A 107 5.12 -4.14 -10.88
N GLN A 108 4.51 -4.01 -9.70
CA GLN A 108 3.26 -4.66 -9.34
C GLN A 108 2.54 -3.89 -8.23
N VAL A 109 1.22 -3.95 -8.23
CA VAL A 109 0.37 -3.47 -7.14
C VAL A 109 -0.42 -4.65 -6.59
N MET A 110 -0.34 -4.86 -5.29
CA MET A 110 -1.07 -5.91 -4.57
C MET A 110 -2.09 -5.23 -3.67
N ILE A 111 -3.37 -5.47 -3.91
CA ILE A 111 -4.41 -4.97 -3.02
C ILE A 111 -5.06 -6.11 -2.24
N TYR A 112 -5.48 -5.83 -1.03
CA TYR A 112 -6.14 -6.80 -0.16
C TYR A 112 -7.12 -6.10 0.77
N THR A 113 -7.91 -6.88 1.48
CA THR A 113 -8.83 -6.41 2.50
C THR A 113 -8.60 -7.15 3.81
N ILE A 114 -9.36 -6.82 4.83
CA ILE A 114 -9.29 -7.47 6.14
C ILE A 114 -9.60 -8.96 5.96
N ASP A 115 -8.70 -9.83 6.38
CA ASP A 115 -8.86 -11.28 6.28
C ASP A 115 -9.30 -11.93 7.60
N ARG A 116 -9.01 -11.29 8.73
CA ARG A 116 -9.31 -11.83 10.07
C ARG A 116 -10.37 -10.99 10.75
N GLU A 117 -11.09 -11.62 11.67
CA GLU A 117 -11.90 -10.88 12.63
C GLU A 117 -11.01 -9.90 13.37
N THR A 118 -11.38 -8.64 13.30
CA THR A 118 -10.68 -7.58 14.04
C THR A 118 -11.31 -7.44 15.42
N PRO A 119 -10.54 -6.99 16.43
CA PRO A 119 -11.12 -6.65 17.73
C PRO A 119 -12.20 -5.59 17.63
N ASP A 120 -12.15 -4.77 16.59
CA ASP A 120 -13.15 -3.74 16.31
C ASP A 120 -14.18 -4.29 15.32
N GLN A 121 -15.38 -4.59 15.82
CA GLN A 121 -16.48 -5.17 15.05
C GLN A 121 -17.10 -4.17 14.04
N ASP A 122 -16.76 -2.90 14.14
CA ASP A 122 -17.25 -1.87 13.23
C ASP A 122 -16.44 -1.81 11.92
N LEU A 123 -15.31 -2.50 11.84
CA LEU A 123 -14.52 -2.63 10.62
C LEU A 123 -15.13 -3.72 9.72
N GLN A 124 -15.18 -3.45 8.43
CA GLN A 124 -15.75 -4.32 7.42
C GLN A 124 -14.79 -4.55 6.27
N LYS A 125 -14.88 -5.73 5.66
CA LYS A 125 -14.16 -6.04 4.43
C LYS A 125 -14.63 -5.16 3.27
N ALA A 126 -13.72 -4.79 2.38
CA ALA A 126 -14.10 -4.39 1.04
C ALA A 126 -14.71 -5.60 0.30
N THR A 127 -15.69 -5.37 -0.54
CA THR A 127 -16.31 -6.44 -1.34
C THR A 127 -15.39 -6.87 -2.49
N HIS A 128 -15.61 -8.08 -3.01
CA HIS A 128 -14.92 -8.56 -4.21
C HIS A 128 -15.09 -7.57 -5.38
N GLU A 129 -16.31 -7.07 -5.56
CA GLU A 129 -16.64 -6.12 -6.63
C GLU A 129 -15.89 -4.80 -6.50
N GLU A 130 -15.76 -4.29 -5.26
CA GLU A 130 -14.99 -3.08 -4.98
C GLU A 130 -13.49 -3.26 -5.29
N LEU A 131 -12.91 -4.39 -4.88
CA LEU A 131 -11.52 -4.71 -5.17
C LEU A 131 -11.30 -4.94 -6.68
N ASP A 132 -12.20 -5.64 -7.34
CA ASP A 132 -12.12 -5.89 -8.78
C ASP A 132 -12.21 -4.57 -9.57
N ARG A 133 -13.05 -3.63 -9.13
CA ARG A 133 -13.12 -2.29 -9.71
C ARG A 133 -11.78 -1.55 -9.60
N ILE A 134 -11.14 -1.63 -8.46
CA ILE A 134 -9.84 -0.99 -8.23
C ILE A 134 -8.74 -1.64 -9.08
N VAL A 135 -8.73 -2.97 -9.18
CA VAL A 135 -7.82 -3.68 -10.08
C VAL A 135 -8.04 -3.26 -11.54
N ALA A 136 -9.29 -3.11 -11.96
CA ALA A 136 -9.61 -2.66 -13.32
C ALA A 136 -9.08 -1.24 -13.59
N LEU A 137 -9.18 -0.33 -12.61
CA LEU A 137 -8.63 1.02 -12.71
C LEU A 137 -7.10 0.99 -12.85
N LEU A 138 -6.42 0.17 -12.05
CA LEU A 138 -4.96 0.00 -12.12
C LEU A 138 -4.53 -0.58 -13.48
N THR A 139 -5.22 -1.60 -13.95
CA THR A 139 -4.93 -2.25 -15.24
C THR A 139 -5.14 -1.28 -16.41
N LYS A 140 -6.18 -0.45 -16.34
CA LYS A 140 -6.45 0.59 -17.35
C LYS A 140 -5.30 1.60 -17.46
N GLU A 141 -4.62 1.88 -16.36
CA GLU A 141 -3.45 2.76 -16.31
C GLU A 141 -2.15 2.05 -16.69
N GLY A 142 -2.20 0.80 -17.12
CA GLY A 142 -1.04 0.03 -17.54
C GLY A 142 -0.24 -0.60 -16.40
N LEU A 143 -0.81 -0.66 -15.19
CA LEU A 143 -0.18 -1.25 -14.03
C LEU A 143 -0.55 -2.74 -13.87
N SER A 144 0.41 -3.57 -13.48
CA SER A 144 0.13 -4.95 -13.09
C SER A 144 -0.45 -4.97 -11.69
N ALA A 145 -1.64 -5.53 -11.52
CA ALA A 145 -2.34 -5.53 -10.25
C ALA A 145 -3.00 -6.87 -9.94
N SER A 146 -3.04 -7.22 -8.67
CA SER A 146 -3.75 -8.38 -8.15
C SER A 146 -4.47 -8.05 -6.86
N ALA A 147 -5.56 -8.76 -6.59
CA ALA A 147 -6.34 -8.61 -5.38
C ALA A 147 -6.37 -9.93 -4.58
N SER A 148 -6.31 -9.80 -3.26
CA SER A 148 -6.54 -10.88 -2.30
C SER A 148 -7.80 -10.56 -1.49
N TYR A 149 -8.73 -11.47 -1.50
CA TYR A 149 -10.05 -11.31 -0.89
C TYR A 149 -10.14 -11.83 0.53
#